data_768c9666c80fc802ca638635635d22f2
#
_entry.id   768c9666c80fc802ca638635635d22f2
#
_cell.length_a   1.000
_cell.length_b   1.000
_cell.length_c   1.000
_cell.angle_alpha   90.00
_cell.angle_beta   90.00
_cell.angle_gamma   90.00
#
_symmetry.space_group_name_H-M   'P 1'
#
loop_
_entity.id
_entity.type
_entity.pdbx_description
1 polymer ?
#
loop_
_entity_poly.entity_id
_entity_poly.type
_entity_poly.pdbx_seq_one_letter_code
_entity_poly.pdbx_strand_id
1 'polypeptide(L)'
;GMEQDKINAYMTLYTALVEICKTAAPMIPFMTEEIYQNLVRSVDESAPESIHLCDFPVVNEAHIDTELEANMDNVLKLVVMGRACRNTANIKNRQPIGQMYVKADFEVPEFYKDIVKDELNVKNVTFTQDVRDFTSYTFKPQLKTVGPKYGKMLGGIKAALDSLEGNAAMDELNATDALKLDINGQEVTLFREDLLIESAQMPGYVSENDNGITVVMDTNLSEELLEEGFVREIISKVQTMRKEAGFEVMDKIAVTYEGTEKAEKVFADNAETVADETLALEVTKAAPAGYTKEWKINGEAVTIGVEKR
;
A
#
# COMPACT_ATOMS: atom_id res chain seq x y z
N GLY A 1 1.18 26.49 13.55
CA GLY A 1 1.78 26.61 14.89
C GLY A 1 2.40 25.30 15.36
N MET A 2 3.21 25.37 16.42
CA MET A 2 3.73 24.15 17.06
C MET A 2 2.65 23.56 17.95
N GLU A 3 1.95 22.58 17.48
CA GLU A 3 0.98 21.81 18.26
C GLU A 3 1.70 20.78 19.12
N GLN A 4 1.12 20.39 20.26
CA GLN A 4 1.75 19.48 21.21
C GLN A 4 2.10 18.12 20.56
N ASP A 5 1.25 17.62 19.73
CA ASP A 5 1.49 16.37 18.97
C ASP A 5 2.74 16.47 18.09
N LYS A 6 2.89 17.57 17.37
CA LYS A 6 4.06 17.85 16.55
C LYS A 6 5.35 17.93 17.37
N ILE A 7 5.28 18.58 18.56
CA ILE A 7 6.40 18.64 19.49
C ILE A 7 6.77 17.22 19.96
N ASN A 8 5.78 16.42 20.34
CA ASN A 8 5.98 15.05 20.78
C ASN A 8 6.63 14.20 19.69
N ALA A 9 6.17 14.33 18.44
CA ALA A 9 6.75 13.62 17.29
C ALA A 9 8.23 14.00 17.07
N TYR A 10 8.56 15.29 17.09
CA TYR A 10 9.95 15.73 16.97
C TYR A 10 10.82 15.27 18.13
N MET A 11 10.33 15.31 19.37
CA MET A 11 11.08 14.87 20.53
C MET A 11 11.32 13.36 20.53
N THR A 12 10.34 12.58 20.07
CA THR A 12 10.50 11.13 19.91
C THR A 12 11.57 10.82 18.86
N LEU A 13 11.50 11.48 17.71
CA LEU A 13 12.49 11.32 16.64
C LEU A 13 13.90 11.74 17.10
N TYR A 14 14.01 12.89 17.78
CA TYR A 14 15.27 13.38 18.34
C TYR A 14 15.87 12.36 19.30
N THR A 15 15.10 11.87 20.26
CA THR A 15 15.56 10.89 21.24
C THR A 15 16.03 9.60 20.56
N ALA A 16 15.23 9.07 19.62
CA ALA A 16 15.58 7.86 18.87
C ALA A 16 16.89 8.04 18.07
N LEU A 17 17.03 9.17 17.36
CA LEU A 17 18.25 9.44 16.58
C LEU A 17 19.48 9.57 17.46
N VAL A 18 19.41 10.28 18.58
CA VAL A 18 20.55 10.46 19.49
C VAL A 18 20.97 9.13 20.12
N GLU A 19 20.01 8.33 20.60
CA GLU A 19 20.33 7.03 21.21
C GLU A 19 20.86 6.01 20.20
N ILE A 20 20.32 6.00 18.97
CA ILE A 20 20.87 5.20 17.87
C ILE A 20 22.30 5.63 17.53
N CYS A 21 22.56 6.95 17.46
CA CYS A 21 23.91 7.46 17.21
C CYS A 21 24.90 7.06 18.30
N LYS A 22 24.54 7.16 19.59
CA LYS A 22 25.37 6.71 20.70
C LYS A 22 25.66 5.20 20.60
N THR A 23 24.65 4.39 20.28
CA THR A 23 24.79 2.95 20.11
C THR A 23 25.73 2.59 18.96
N ALA A 24 25.62 3.33 17.84
CA ALA A 24 26.38 3.08 16.62
C ALA A 24 27.78 3.73 16.60
N ALA A 25 28.05 4.67 17.49
CA ALA A 25 29.31 5.44 17.51
C ALA A 25 30.60 4.58 17.50
N PRO A 26 30.69 3.43 18.17
CA PRO A 26 31.84 2.58 18.08
C PRO A 26 32.08 1.97 16.68
N MET A 27 31.05 1.85 15.86
CA MET A 27 31.10 1.22 14.54
C MET A 27 31.22 2.23 13.40
N ILE A 28 30.55 3.38 13.51
CA ILE A 28 30.54 4.43 12.49
C ILE A 28 30.86 5.81 13.09
N PRO A 29 32.06 6.00 13.63
CA PRO A 29 32.43 7.12 14.53
C PRO A 29 32.25 8.50 13.90
N PHE A 30 32.57 8.67 12.61
CA PHE A 30 32.58 9.98 11.99
C PHE A 30 31.16 10.49 11.67
N MET A 31 30.30 9.62 11.18
CA MET A 31 28.92 10.00 10.85
C MET A 31 28.11 10.28 12.11
N THR A 32 28.27 9.47 13.16
CA THR A 32 27.58 9.66 14.43
C THR A 32 28.05 10.92 15.16
N GLU A 33 29.33 11.25 15.06
CA GLU A 33 29.88 12.52 15.58
C GLU A 33 29.26 13.72 14.86
N GLU A 34 29.21 13.71 13.53
CA GLU A 34 28.61 14.80 12.75
C GLU A 34 27.15 15.00 13.09
N ILE A 35 26.36 13.91 13.21
CA ILE A 35 24.96 13.98 13.62
C ILE A 35 24.83 14.55 15.04
N TYR A 36 25.68 14.10 15.97
CA TYR A 36 25.67 14.58 17.36
C TYR A 36 25.99 16.07 17.46
N GLN A 37 27.00 16.56 16.73
CA GLN A 37 27.36 17.97 16.71
C GLN A 37 26.17 18.82 16.19
N ASN A 38 25.48 18.35 15.14
CA ASN A 38 24.35 19.07 14.56
C ASN A 38 23.08 18.99 15.40
N LEU A 39 22.77 17.85 16.03
CA LEU A 39 21.52 17.67 16.76
C LEU A 39 21.62 18.08 18.23
N VAL A 40 22.74 17.83 18.89
CA VAL A 40 22.90 18.00 20.33
C VAL A 40 23.72 19.24 20.65
N ARG A 41 24.96 19.29 20.19
CA ARG A 41 25.91 20.37 20.53
C ARG A 41 25.47 21.75 19.99
N SER A 42 24.85 21.78 18.83
CA SER A 42 24.33 23.02 18.25
C SER A 42 23.20 23.66 19.09
N VAL A 43 22.55 22.88 19.96
CA VAL A 43 21.43 23.31 20.80
C VAL A 43 21.82 23.40 22.27
N ASP A 44 22.68 22.51 22.73
CA ASP A 44 23.15 22.45 24.13
C ASP A 44 24.68 22.36 24.21
N GLU A 45 25.34 23.50 24.39
CA GLU A 45 26.78 23.58 24.55
C GLU A 45 27.32 22.95 25.86
N SER A 46 26.44 22.64 26.82
CA SER A 46 26.79 21.95 28.05
C SER A 46 26.91 20.44 27.93
N ALA A 47 26.36 19.87 26.84
CA ALA A 47 26.51 18.44 26.53
C ALA A 47 27.98 18.06 26.30
N PRO A 48 28.36 16.78 26.43
CA PRO A 48 29.73 16.32 26.15
C PRO A 48 30.25 16.82 24.79
N GLU A 49 31.50 17.22 24.72
CA GLU A 49 32.11 17.82 23.52
C GLU A 49 32.08 16.90 22.29
N SER A 50 32.03 15.59 22.50
CA SER A 50 31.93 14.57 21.45
C SER A 50 30.99 13.46 21.88
N ILE A 51 30.33 12.81 20.91
CA ILE A 51 29.50 11.63 21.17
C ILE A 51 30.32 10.50 21.83
N HIS A 52 31.60 10.43 21.54
CA HIS A 52 32.50 9.41 22.08
C HIS A 52 32.83 9.63 23.57
N LEU A 53 32.43 10.76 24.14
CA LEU A 53 32.51 11.05 25.57
C LEU A 53 31.18 10.81 26.29
N CYS A 54 30.16 10.43 25.55
CA CYS A 54 28.85 10.08 26.13
C CYS A 54 28.87 8.63 26.64
N ASP A 55 28.05 8.38 27.68
CA ASP A 55 27.79 7.02 28.13
C ASP A 55 27.01 6.22 27.06
N PHE A 56 27.25 4.92 27.00
CA PHE A 56 26.48 4.02 26.16
C PHE A 56 25.02 3.98 26.63
N PRO A 57 24.04 3.94 25.71
CA PRO A 57 22.64 3.96 26.07
C PRO A 57 22.24 2.83 27.03
N VAL A 58 21.40 3.16 27.99
CA VAL A 58 20.81 2.20 28.93
C VAL A 58 19.33 2.07 28.61
N VAL A 59 18.82 0.83 28.63
CA VAL A 59 17.40 0.56 28.39
C VAL A 59 16.54 1.28 29.43
N ASN A 60 15.54 2.05 28.97
CA ASN A 60 14.52 2.61 29.79
C ASN A 60 13.25 1.76 29.67
N GLU A 61 13.05 0.83 30.60
CA GLU A 61 11.92 -0.11 30.59
C GLU A 61 10.56 0.61 30.66
N ALA A 62 10.50 1.86 31.18
CA ALA A 62 9.26 2.64 31.20
C ALA A 62 8.77 3.08 29.80
N HIS A 63 9.65 3.01 28.81
CA HIS A 63 9.30 3.33 27.40
C HIS A 63 8.93 2.09 26.58
N ILE A 64 9.02 0.89 27.16
CA ILE A 64 8.65 -0.35 26.47
C ILE A 64 7.14 -0.55 26.63
N ASP A 65 6.43 -0.49 25.52
CA ASP A 65 4.99 -0.77 25.41
C ASP A 65 4.82 -1.95 24.47
N THR A 66 4.70 -3.14 25.04
CA THR A 66 4.61 -4.40 24.28
C THR A 66 3.32 -4.51 23.46
N GLU A 67 2.25 -3.87 23.87
CA GLU A 67 0.99 -3.84 23.13
C GLU A 67 1.12 -2.95 21.89
N LEU A 68 1.69 -1.76 22.06
CA LEU A 68 1.98 -0.84 20.95
C LEU A 68 2.93 -1.52 19.94
N GLU A 69 4.01 -2.14 20.43
CA GLU A 69 4.98 -2.85 19.58
C GLU A 69 4.30 -3.96 18.77
N ALA A 70 3.47 -4.80 19.41
CA ALA A 70 2.76 -5.87 18.73
C ALA A 70 1.76 -5.35 17.67
N ASN A 71 1.03 -4.28 17.98
CA ASN A 71 0.13 -3.64 17.01
C ASN A 71 0.91 -3.03 15.85
N MET A 72 2.04 -2.36 16.10
CA MET A 72 2.88 -1.81 15.01
C MET A 72 3.52 -2.89 14.14
N ASP A 73 3.93 -4.02 14.72
CA ASP A 73 4.40 -5.18 13.95
C ASP A 73 3.29 -5.72 13.02
N ASN A 74 2.05 -5.76 13.49
CA ASN A 74 0.92 -6.16 12.67
C ASN A 74 0.65 -5.14 11.56
N VAL A 75 0.69 -3.83 11.86
CA VAL A 75 0.59 -2.76 10.86
C VAL A 75 1.67 -2.93 9.78
N LEU A 76 2.92 -3.16 10.17
CA LEU A 76 4.02 -3.35 9.24
C LEU A 76 3.77 -4.54 8.30
N LYS A 77 3.31 -5.69 8.82
CA LYS A 77 2.95 -6.87 8.02
C LYS A 77 1.86 -6.52 7.00
N LEU A 78 0.77 -5.86 7.45
CA LEU A 78 -0.33 -5.47 6.58
C LEU A 78 0.11 -4.49 5.49
N VAL A 79 0.97 -3.51 5.83
CA VAL A 79 1.51 -2.55 4.87
C VAL A 79 2.41 -3.23 3.83
N VAL A 80 3.28 -4.15 4.24
CA VAL A 80 4.14 -4.92 3.32
C VAL A 80 3.30 -5.75 2.35
N MET A 81 2.30 -6.49 2.86
CA MET A 81 1.40 -7.30 2.04
C MET A 81 0.52 -6.44 1.13
N GLY A 82 0.02 -5.32 1.64
CA GLY A 82 -0.76 -4.37 0.84
C GLY A 82 0.06 -3.75 -0.31
N ARG A 83 1.33 -3.43 -0.08
CA ARG A 83 2.24 -2.98 -1.15
C ARG A 83 2.49 -4.08 -2.19
N ALA A 84 2.59 -5.34 -1.75
CA ALA A 84 2.68 -6.48 -2.67
C ALA A 84 1.42 -6.60 -3.53
N CYS A 85 0.22 -6.49 -2.96
CA CYS A 85 -1.05 -6.45 -3.71
C CYS A 85 -1.05 -5.32 -4.76
N ARG A 86 -0.62 -4.11 -4.39
CA ARG A 86 -0.53 -2.98 -5.34
C ARG A 86 0.42 -3.26 -6.49
N ASN A 87 1.58 -3.87 -6.21
CA ASN A 87 2.56 -4.22 -7.22
C ASN A 87 2.00 -5.29 -8.18
N THR A 88 1.35 -6.33 -7.65
CA THR A 88 0.70 -7.38 -8.44
C THR A 88 -0.41 -6.81 -9.33
N ALA A 89 -1.20 -5.86 -8.80
CA ALA A 89 -2.24 -5.15 -9.56
C ALA A 89 -1.69 -4.06 -10.51
N ASN A 90 -0.39 -3.74 -10.43
CA ASN A 90 0.24 -2.60 -11.13
C ASN A 90 -0.46 -1.26 -10.87
N ILE A 91 -0.91 -1.03 -9.64
CA ILE A 91 -1.55 0.20 -9.19
C ILE A 91 -0.54 1.05 -8.41
N LYS A 92 -0.31 2.28 -8.88
CA LYS A 92 0.62 3.23 -8.24
C LYS A 92 0.16 3.60 -6.83
N ASN A 93 1.09 3.88 -5.91
CA ASN A 93 0.75 4.28 -4.53
C ASN A 93 -0.12 5.54 -4.45
N ARG A 94 0.00 6.48 -5.38
CA ARG A 94 -0.82 7.70 -5.43
C ARG A 94 -2.26 7.47 -5.88
N GLN A 95 -2.53 6.33 -6.52
CA GLN A 95 -3.88 5.95 -6.88
C GLN A 95 -4.62 5.43 -5.64
N PRO A 96 -5.64 6.10 -5.13
CA PRO A 96 -6.43 5.59 -4.02
C PRO A 96 -7.14 4.29 -4.41
N ILE A 97 -7.26 3.40 -3.43
CA ILE A 97 -8.05 2.16 -3.51
C ILE A 97 -9.21 2.29 -2.54
N GLY A 98 -10.41 1.85 -2.94
CA GLY A 98 -11.62 2.00 -2.13
C GLY A 98 -11.61 1.09 -0.89
N GLN A 99 -11.19 -0.16 -1.05
CA GLN A 99 -11.35 -1.17 -0.02
C GLN A 99 -10.18 -2.16 0.04
N MET A 100 -9.77 -2.47 1.25
CA MET A 100 -8.87 -3.57 1.60
C MET A 100 -9.55 -4.47 2.63
N TYR A 101 -9.48 -5.77 2.44
CA TYR A 101 -9.95 -6.77 3.39
C TYR A 101 -8.77 -7.50 4.00
N VAL A 102 -8.87 -7.82 5.28
CA VAL A 102 -7.83 -8.54 6.02
C VAL A 102 -8.47 -9.73 6.72
N LYS A 103 -7.90 -10.91 6.51
CA LYS A 103 -8.16 -12.10 7.32
C LYS A 103 -6.91 -12.43 8.10
N ALA A 104 -7.01 -12.41 9.41
CA ALA A 104 -5.93 -12.72 10.34
C ALA A 104 -6.50 -13.30 11.64
N ASP A 105 -5.65 -13.82 12.49
CA ASP A 105 -5.97 -14.26 13.86
C ASP A 105 -5.92 -13.09 14.87
N PHE A 106 -5.66 -11.90 14.40
CA PHE A 106 -5.68 -10.66 15.16
C PHE A 106 -6.55 -9.60 14.48
N GLU A 107 -6.93 -8.59 15.23
CA GLU A 107 -7.49 -7.33 14.73
C GLU A 107 -6.76 -6.16 15.41
N VAL A 108 -6.51 -5.08 14.67
CA VAL A 108 -5.88 -3.89 15.23
C VAL A 108 -6.94 -2.81 15.54
N PRO A 109 -6.76 -2.02 16.62
CA PRO A 109 -7.59 -0.84 16.91
C PRO A 109 -7.67 0.15 15.74
N GLU A 110 -8.72 0.99 15.72
CA GLU A 110 -8.98 1.91 14.60
C GLU A 110 -7.81 2.86 14.32
N PHE A 111 -7.15 3.35 15.36
CA PHE A 111 -5.94 4.17 15.23
C PHE A 111 -4.87 3.53 14.31
N TYR A 112 -4.64 2.23 14.46
CA TYR A 112 -3.67 1.49 13.64
C TYR A 112 -4.20 1.17 12.25
N LYS A 113 -5.53 1.01 12.10
CA LYS A 113 -6.16 0.89 10.77
C LYS A 113 -5.97 2.18 9.97
N ASP A 114 -6.04 3.34 10.63
CA ASP A 114 -5.79 4.63 9.97
C ASP A 114 -4.35 4.73 9.44
N ILE A 115 -3.35 4.24 10.21
CA ILE A 115 -1.96 4.16 9.72
C ILE A 115 -1.88 3.29 8.45
N VAL A 116 -2.55 2.13 8.44
CA VAL A 116 -2.58 1.25 7.25
C VAL A 116 -3.26 1.94 6.07
N LYS A 117 -4.38 2.65 6.31
CA LYS A 117 -5.09 3.42 5.28
C LYS A 117 -4.19 4.48 4.64
N ASP A 118 -3.47 5.25 5.47
CA ASP A 118 -2.59 6.32 5.02
C ASP A 118 -1.38 5.77 4.25
N GLU A 119 -0.69 4.76 4.79
CA GLU A 119 0.49 4.15 4.18
C GLU A 119 0.20 3.45 2.84
N LEU A 120 -0.99 2.89 2.72
CA LEU A 120 -1.42 2.19 1.52
C LEU A 120 -2.30 3.03 0.60
N ASN A 121 -2.68 4.24 0.99
CA ASN A 121 -3.65 5.07 0.28
C ASN A 121 -4.94 4.28 -0.03
N VAL A 122 -5.54 3.71 1.01
CA VAL A 122 -6.78 2.92 0.95
C VAL A 122 -7.85 3.62 1.79
N LYS A 123 -9.06 3.75 1.28
CA LYS A 123 -10.16 4.45 1.99
C LYS A 123 -10.67 3.66 3.20
N ASN A 124 -10.78 2.34 3.05
CA ASN A 124 -11.32 1.47 4.08
C ASN A 124 -10.48 0.21 4.25
N VAL A 125 -10.29 -0.21 5.51
CA VAL A 125 -9.70 -1.48 5.89
C VAL A 125 -10.70 -2.25 6.74
N THR A 126 -11.10 -3.43 6.28
CA THR A 126 -12.09 -4.27 6.96
C THR A 126 -11.48 -5.62 7.32
N PHE A 127 -11.53 -5.98 8.59
CA PHE A 127 -11.19 -7.33 9.03
C PHE A 127 -12.37 -8.26 8.80
N THR A 128 -12.11 -9.44 8.23
CA THR A 128 -13.12 -10.44 7.93
C THR A 128 -12.61 -11.84 8.26
N GLN A 129 -13.50 -12.72 8.66
CA GLN A 129 -13.17 -14.13 8.88
C GLN A 129 -13.26 -14.93 7.58
N ASP A 130 -13.88 -14.39 6.56
CA ASP A 130 -14.12 -15.06 5.29
C ASP A 130 -13.64 -14.23 4.10
N VAL A 131 -12.77 -14.83 3.30
CA VAL A 131 -12.25 -14.25 2.05
C VAL A 131 -12.72 -15.01 0.82
N ARG A 132 -13.71 -15.92 0.98
CA ARG A 132 -14.22 -16.75 -0.13
C ARG A 132 -14.87 -15.94 -1.24
N ASP A 133 -15.44 -14.78 -0.91
CA ASP A 133 -16.03 -13.87 -1.90
C ASP A 133 -14.99 -13.27 -2.86
N PHE A 134 -13.70 -13.37 -2.55
CA PHE A 134 -12.61 -12.78 -3.32
C PHE A 134 -11.71 -13.81 -4.01
N THR A 135 -11.94 -15.09 -3.73
CA THR A 135 -11.21 -16.22 -4.32
C THR A 135 -12.17 -17.19 -4.96
N SER A 136 -11.81 -17.73 -6.08
CA SER A 136 -12.48 -18.87 -6.69
C SER A 136 -11.53 -20.06 -6.73
N TYR A 137 -12.08 -21.26 -6.64
CA TYR A 137 -11.31 -22.49 -6.81
C TYR A 137 -11.61 -23.11 -8.16
N THR A 138 -10.57 -23.63 -8.80
CA THR A 138 -10.71 -24.48 -10.00
C THR A 138 -10.11 -25.84 -9.70
N PHE A 139 -10.75 -26.86 -10.24
CA PHE A 139 -10.37 -28.23 -10.01
C PHE A 139 -9.97 -28.89 -11.32
N LYS A 140 -8.84 -29.60 -11.31
CA LYS A 140 -8.38 -30.41 -12.44
C LYS A 140 -8.15 -31.84 -11.95
N PRO A 141 -8.41 -32.86 -12.78
CA PRO A 141 -8.13 -34.24 -12.40
C PRO A 141 -6.62 -34.49 -12.30
N GLN A 142 -6.17 -35.09 -11.19
CA GLN A 142 -4.81 -35.59 -11.06
C GLN A 142 -4.68 -36.86 -11.90
N LEU A 143 -4.03 -36.74 -13.06
CA LEU A 143 -3.99 -37.84 -14.04
C LEU A 143 -3.34 -39.12 -13.53
N LYS A 144 -2.42 -39.01 -12.56
CA LYS A 144 -1.73 -40.17 -11.99
C LYS A 144 -2.66 -41.08 -11.18
N THR A 145 -3.64 -40.50 -10.49
CA THR A 145 -4.58 -41.20 -9.63
C THR A 145 -5.90 -41.50 -10.34
N VAL A 146 -6.43 -40.52 -11.11
CA VAL A 146 -7.72 -40.63 -11.81
C VAL A 146 -7.61 -41.52 -13.06
N GLY A 147 -6.47 -41.47 -13.75
CA GLY A 147 -6.26 -42.25 -14.99
C GLY A 147 -6.47 -43.75 -14.80
N PRO A 148 -5.83 -44.41 -13.83
CA PRO A 148 -6.05 -45.83 -13.55
C PRO A 148 -7.47 -46.17 -13.09
N LYS A 149 -8.15 -45.25 -12.35
CA LYS A 149 -9.51 -45.47 -11.78
C LYS A 149 -10.60 -45.26 -12.86
N TYR A 150 -10.46 -44.17 -13.68
CA TYR A 150 -11.55 -43.65 -14.52
C TYR A 150 -11.08 -43.23 -15.91
N GLY A 151 -10.05 -43.85 -16.49
CA GLY A 151 -9.41 -43.44 -17.73
C GLY A 151 -10.35 -43.17 -18.91
N LYS A 152 -11.40 -44.02 -19.09
CA LYS A 152 -12.39 -43.83 -20.15
C LYS A 152 -13.33 -42.64 -19.95
N MET A 153 -13.41 -42.11 -18.71
CA MET A 153 -14.32 -41.04 -18.30
C MET A 153 -13.58 -39.70 -18.08
N LEU A 154 -12.27 -39.66 -18.30
CA LEU A 154 -11.44 -38.49 -18.06
C LEU A 154 -11.96 -37.18 -18.71
N GLY A 155 -12.44 -37.27 -19.93
CA GLY A 155 -13.02 -36.15 -20.66
C GLY A 155 -14.30 -35.61 -19.98
N GLY A 156 -15.18 -36.54 -19.55
CA GLY A 156 -16.38 -36.18 -18.80
C GLY A 156 -16.08 -35.60 -17.40
N ILE A 157 -15.13 -36.21 -16.71
CA ILE A 157 -14.66 -35.72 -15.39
C ILE A 157 -14.10 -34.30 -15.52
N LYS A 158 -13.25 -34.05 -16.51
CA LYS A 158 -12.70 -32.71 -16.74
C LYS A 158 -13.81 -31.68 -17.00
N ALA A 159 -14.75 -31.99 -17.90
CA ALA A 159 -15.86 -31.10 -18.22
C ALA A 159 -16.76 -30.85 -17.00
N ALA A 160 -17.02 -31.87 -16.18
CA ALA A 160 -17.78 -31.70 -14.96
C ALA A 160 -17.06 -30.82 -13.92
N LEU A 161 -15.75 -31.02 -13.73
CA LEU A 161 -14.94 -30.21 -12.83
C LEU A 161 -14.86 -28.75 -13.31
N ASP A 162 -14.73 -28.50 -14.59
CA ASP A 162 -14.70 -27.15 -15.19
C ASP A 162 -16.04 -26.42 -15.05
N SER A 163 -17.17 -27.14 -14.82
CA SER A 163 -18.51 -26.57 -14.64
C SER A 163 -18.92 -26.36 -13.18
N LEU A 164 -18.11 -26.80 -12.22
CA LEU A 164 -18.42 -26.62 -10.79
C LEU A 164 -18.36 -25.14 -10.39
N GLU A 165 -19.25 -24.78 -9.44
CA GLU A 165 -19.04 -23.56 -8.68
C GLU A 165 -17.92 -23.83 -7.67
N GLY A 166 -16.76 -23.15 -7.86
CA GLY A 166 -15.51 -23.50 -7.21
C GLY A 166 -15.53 -23.43 -5.69
N ASN A 167 -16.21 -22.42 -5.12
CA ASN A 167 -16.27 -22.26 -3.66
C ASN A 167 -17.17 -23.32 -3.01
N ALA A 168 -18.34 -23.62 -3.59
CA ALA A 168 -19.25 -24.66 -3.11
C ALA A 168 -18.60 -26.05 -3.20
N ALA A 169 -17.88 -26.33 -4.30
CA ALA A 169 -17.14 -27.58 -4.45
C ALA A 169 -16.00 -27.71 -3.41
N MET A 170 -15.33 -26.61 -3.08
CA MET A 170 -14.30 -26.60 -2.04
C MET A 170 -14.89 -26.82 -0.66
N ASP A 171 -16.06 -26.25 -0.36
CA ASP A 171 -16.79 -26.48 0.89
C ASP A 171 -17.20 -27.94 1.03
N GLU A 172 -17.74 -28.57 -0.04
CA GLU A 172 -18.07 -29.99 -0.07
C GLU A 172 -16.83 -30.86 0.19
N LEU A 173 -15.71 -30.55 -0.51
CA LEU A 173 -14.45 -31.26 -0.35
C LEU A 173 -13.87 -31.13 1.07
N ASN A 174 -14.02 -29.96 1.70
CA ASN A 174 -13.59 -29.76 3.08
C ASN A 174 -14.45 -30.50 4.10
N ALA A 175 -15.74 -30.66 3.82
CA ALA A 175 -16.70 -31.33 4.70
C ALA A 175 -16.63 -32.86 4.59
N THR A 176 -16.37 -33.40 3.39
CA THR A 176 -16.53 -34.83 3.09
C THR A 176 -15.25 -35.50 2.58
N ASP A 177 -14.18 -34.75 2.34
CA ASP A 177 -12.92 -35.13 1.70
C ASP A 177 -13.08 -35.76 0.29
N ALA A 178 -14.26 -35.57 -0.33
CA ALA A 178 -14.59 -36.09 -1.65
C ALA A 178 -15.54 -35.18 -2.41
N LEU A 179 -15.45 -35.18 -3.74
CA LEU A 179 -16.44 -34.62 -4.64
C LEU A 179 -17.17 -35.72 -5.37
N LYS A 180 -18.49 -35.65 -5.43
CA LYS A 180 -19.33 -36.58 -6.16
C LYS A 180 -19.82 -35.94 -7.46
N LEU A 181 -19.49 -36.56 -8.59
CA LEU A 181 -19.84 -36.09 -9.91
C LEU A 181 -20.72 -37.13 -10.60
N ASP A 182 -21.74 -36.69 -11.32
CA ASP A 182 -22.48 -37.53 -12.25
C ASP A 182 -21.91 -37.36 -13.66
N ILE A 183 -21.40 -38.44 -14.22
CA ILE A 183 -20.84 -38.44 -15.55
C ILE A 183 -21.66 -39.39 -16.41
N ASN A 184 -22.61 -38.84 -17.19
CA ASN A 184 -23.51 -39.60 -18.07
C ASN A 184 -24.32 -40.67 -17.30
N GLY A 185 -24.82 -40.38 -16.13
CA GLY A 185 -25.61 -41.31 -15.29
C GLY A 185 -24.76 -42.28 -14.46
N GLN A 186 -23.46 -42.10 -14.42
CA GLN A 186 -22.56 -42.88 -13.57
C GLN A 186 -21.93 -41.93 -12.48
N GLU A 187 -22.13 -42.31 -11.22
CA GLU A 187 -21.51 -41.57 -10.11
C GLU A 187 -20.01 -41.85 -10.06
N VAL A 188 -19.22 -40.79 -10.03
CA VAL A 188 -17.76 -40.77 -9.86
C VAL A 188 -17.44 -40.05 -8.57
N THR A 189 -16.69 -40.68 -7.69
CA THR A 189 -16.22 -40.05 -6.45
C THR A 189 -14.72 -39.76 -6.62
N LEU A 190 -14.36 -38.46 -6.47
CA LEU A 190 -12.98 -38.00 -6.49
C LEU A 190 -12.59 -37.53 -5.10
N PHE A 191 -11.54 -38.10 -4.55
CA PHE A 191 -10.96 -37.69 -3.27
C PHE A 191 -9.98 -36.54 -3.50
N ARG A 192 -9.60 -35.85 -2.42
CA ARG A 192 -8.66 -34.71 -2.49
C ARG A 192 -7.37 -35.04 -3.24
N GLU A 193 -6.84 -36.28 -3.08
CA GLU A 193 -5.66 -36.77 -3.80
C GLU A 193 -5.84 -36.94 -5.32
N ASP A 194 -7.10 -37.01 -5.75
CA ASP A 194 -7.48 -37.16 -7.16
C ASP A 194 -7.61 -35.80 -7.88
N LEU A 195 -7.44 -34.70 -7.13
CA LEU A 195 -7.69 -33.35 -7.60
C LEU A 195 -6.42 -32.50 -7.53
N LEU A 196 -6.18 -31.75 -8.58
CA LEU A 196 -5.30 -30.58 -8.58
C LEU A 196 -6.19 -29.35 -8.32
N ILE A 197 -6.02 -28.74 -7.16
CA ILE A 197 -6.82 -27.59 -6.71
C ILE A 197 -6.00 -26.36 -6.96
N GLU A 198 -6.48 -25.46 -7.80
CA GLU A 198 -5.89 -24.15 -8.06
C GLU A 198 -6.82 -23.09 -7.49
N SER A 199 -6.31 -22.17 -6.68
CA SER A 199 -7.04 -20.98 -6.27
C SER A 199 -6.78 -19.88 -7.29
N ALA A 200 -7.84 -19.26 -7.80
CA ALA A 200 -7.78 -18.07 -8.63
C ALA A 200 -8.44 -16.91 -7.90
N GLN A 201 -7.93 -15.73 -8.13
CA GLN A 201 -8.54 -14.51 -7.62
C GLN A 201 -9.76 -14.16 -8.45
N MET A 202 -10.81 -13.65 -7.81
CA MET A 202 -11.96 -13.09 -8.52
C MET A 202 -11.51 -11.86 -9.34
N PRO A 203 -12.03 -11.66 -10.55
CA PRO A 203 -11.77 -10.45 -11.32
C PRO A 203 -12.06 -9.19 -10.49
N GLY A 204 -11.14 -8.23 -10.52
CA GLY A 204 -11.26 -7.00 -9.74
C GLY A 204 -10.72 -7.08 -8.31
N TYR A 205 -10.12 -8.21 -7.92
CA TYR A 205 -9.47 -8.38 -6.63
C TYR A 205 -8.06 -8.92 -6.79
N VAL A 206 -7.17 -8.51 -5.91
CA VAL A 206 -5.81 -9.04 -5.79
C VAL A 206 -5.55 -9.41 -4.34
N SER A 207 -5.01 -10.58 -4.09
CA SER A 207 -4.70 -11.04 -2.74
C SER A 207 -3.26 -11.49 -2.59
N GLU A 208 -2.75 -11.31 -1.37
CA GLU A 208 -1.48 -11.85 -0.89
C GLU A 208 -1.71 -12.63 0.39
N ASN A 209 -0.96 -13.72 0.56
CA ASN A 209 -1.05 -14.58 1.75
C ASN A 209 0.34 -14.76 2.33
N ASP A 210 0.47 -14.55 3.61
CA ASP A 210 1.70 -14.82 4.37
C ASP A 210 1.39 -15.19 5.81
N ASN A 211 1.96 -16.29 6.31
CA ASN A 211 1.92 -16.73 7.70
C ASN A 211 0.52 -16.67 8.34
N GLY A 212 -0.53 -17.11 7.62
CA GLY A 212 -1.91 -17.14 8.11
C GLY A 212 -2.67 -15.82 7.98
N ILE A 213 -2.01 -14.77 7.49
CA ILE A 213 -2.64 -13.50 7.14
C ILE A 213 -2.97 -13.51 5.66
N THR A 214 -4.18 -13.07 5.31
CA THR A 214 -4.60 -12.82 3.93
C THR A 214 -5.00 -11.37 3.79
N VAL A 215 -4.41 -10.68 2.85
CA VAL A 215 -4.79 -9.31 2.43
C VAL A 215 -5.41 -9.38 1.06
N VAL A 216 -6.58 -8.78 0.90
CA VAL A 216 -7.28 -8.66 -0.39
C VAL A 216 -7.51 -7.18 -0.68
N MET A 217 -7.12 -6.73 -1.86
CA MET A 217 -7.42 -5.37 -2.35
C MET A 217 -8.47 -5.42 -3.45
N ASP A 218 -9.49 -4.55 -3.32
CA ASP A 218 -10.43 -4.26 -4.39
C ASP A 218 -9.76 -3.34 -5.41
N THR A 219 -9.55 -3.84 -6.60
CA THR A 219 -8.92 -3.11 -7.71
C THR A 219 -9.92 -2.50 -8.68
N ASN A 220 -11.23 -2.57 -8.36
CA ASN A 220 -12.29 -1.89 -9.10
C ASN A 220 -12.27 -0.40 -8.70
N LEU A 221 -11.67 0.42 -9.56
CA LEU A 221 -11.54 1.85 -9.31
C LEU A 221 -12.75 2.60 -9.86
N SER A 222 -13.47 3.32 -8.99
CA SER A 222 -14.53 4.24 -9.42
C SER A 222 -13.94 5.45 -10.16
N GLU A 223 -14.78 6.18 -10.91
CA GLU A 223 -14.37 7.41 -11.57
C GLU A 223 -13.84 8.46 -10.58
N GLU A 224 -14.43 8.56 -9.39
CA GLU A 224 -13.99 9.44 -8.31
C GLU A 224 -12.57 9.07 -7.81
N LEU A 225 -12.30 7.77 -7.60
CA LEU A 225 -10.96 7.32 -7.19
C LEU A 225 -9.91 7.54 -8.29
N LEU A 226 -10.29 7.37 -9.54
CA LEU A 226 -9.40 7.64 -10.68
C LEU A 226 -9.09 9.13 -10.79
N GLU A 227 -10.08 10.00 -10.58
CA GLU A 227 -9.90 11.45 -10.57
C GLU A 227 -9.03 11.89 -9.39
N GLU A 228 -9.28 11.40 -8.17
CA GLU A 228 -8.43 11.68 -7.01
C GLU A 228 -6.98 11.25 -7.27
N GLY A 229 -6.77 10.07 -7.86
CA GLY A 229 -5.45 9.60 -8.24
C GLY A 229 -4.77 10.52 -9.27
N PHE A 230 -5.54 11.07 -10.21
CA PHE A 230 -5.05 12.03 -11.18
C PHE A 230 -4.61 13.33 -10.50
N VAL A 231 -5.43 13.88 -9.59
CA VAL A 231 -5.12 15.09 -8.82
C VAL A 231 -3.83 14.92 -8.00
N ARG A 232 -3.67 13.77 -7.30
CA ARG A 232 -2.45 13.47 -6.54
C ARG A 232 -1.20 13.39 -7.43
N GLU A 233 -1.33 12.87 -8.65
CA GLU A 233 -0.23 12.89 -9.61
C GLU A 233 0.08 14.33 -10.09
N ILE A 234 -0.92 15.17 -10.34
CA ILE A 234 -0.73 16.60 -10.66
C ILE A 234 0.06 17.27 -9.55
N ILE A 235 -0.39 17.18 -8.31
CA ILE A 235 0.27 17.77 -7.13
C ILE A 235 1.73 17.32 -7.07
N SER A 236 1.98 16.03 -7.23
CA SER A 236 3.33 15.48 -7.24
C SER A 236 4.21 16.07 -8.36
N LYS A 237 3.64 16.30 -9.57
CA LYS A 237 4.39 16.90 -10.67
C LYS A 237 4.70 18.37 -10.38
N VAL A 238 3.74 19.13 -9.87
CA VAL A 238 3.96 20.53 -9.46
C VAL A 238 5.03 20.61 -8.37
N GLN A 239 4.98 19.76 -7.34
CA GLN A 239 6.01 19.72 -6.30
C GLN A 239 7.41 19.35 -6.86
N THR A 240 7.46 18.42 -7.81
CA THR A 240 8.72 18.09 -8.50
C THR A 240 9.26 19.30 -9.28
N MET A 241 8.39 20.03 -9.98
CA MET A 241 8.78 21.22 -10.74
C MET A 241 9.24 22.36 -9.82
N ARG A 242 8.62 22.55 -8.66
CA ARG A 242 9.09 23.52 -7.65
C ARG A 242 10.54 23.22 -7.23
N LYS A 243 10.85 21.95 -6.95
CA LYS A 243 12.20 21.51 -6.59
C LYS A 243 13.19 21.72 -7.75
N GLU A 244 12.82 21.32 -8.96
CA GLU A 244 13.67 21.45 -10.14
C GLU A 244 13.92 22.94 -10.51
N ALA A 245 12.94 23.81 -10.26
CA ALA A 245 13.08 25.26 -10.44
C ALA A 245 13.87 25.96 -9.32
N GLY A 246 14.29 25.23 -8.27
CA GLY A 246 15.04 25.78 -7.14
C GLY A 246 14.22 26.65 -6.20
N PHE A 247 12.91 26.43 -6.11
CA PHE A 247 12.06 27.17 -5.20
C PHE A 247 12.20 26.66 -3.77
N GLU A 248 12.12 27.58 -2.80
CA GLU A 248 12.09 27.24 -1.39
C GLU A 248 10.75 26.62 -0.98
N VAL A 249 10.73 25.87 0.11
CA VAL A 249 9.55 25.13 0.57
C VAL A 249 8.35 26.07 0.78
N MET A 250 8.57 27.29 1.29
CA MET A 250 7.52 28.24 1.60
C MET A 250 7.19 29.23 0.49
N ASP A 251 7.89 29.13 -0.64
CA ASP A 251 7.62 30.03 -1.79
C ASP A 251 6.18 29.84 -2.29
N LYS A 252 5.52 30.97 -2.56
CA LYS A 252 4.23 30.98 -3.23
C LYS A 252 4.45 30.93 -4.74
N ILE A 253 3.55 30.25 -5.45
CA ILE A 253 3.66 30.06 -6.90
C ILE A 253 2.35 30.41 -7.61
N ALA A 254 2.44 30.62 -8.92
CA ALA A 254 1.34 30.51 -9.86
C ALA A 254 1.53 29.24 -10.68
N VAL A 255 0.45 28.51 -10.92
CA VAL A 255 0.41 27.32 -11.77
C VAL A 255 -0.42 27.62 -13.02
N THR A 256 0.16 27.41 -14.17
CA THR A 256 -0.52 27.49 -15.47
C THR A 256 -0.49 26.14 -16.16
N TYR A 257 -1.53 25.78 -16.89
CA TYR A 257 -1.61 24.49 -17.56
C TYR A 257 -2.35 24.55 -18.89
N GLU A 258 -1.97 23.66 -19.79
CA GLU A 258 -2.60 23.40 -21.07
C GLU A 258 -2.42 21.91 -21.42
N GLY A 259 -3.47 21.24 -21.92
CA GLY A 259 -3.38 19.80 -22.19
C GLY A 259 -4.59 19.23 -22.87
N THR A 260 -4.82 17.91 -22.69
CA THR A 260 -6.03 17.27 -23.20
C THR A 260 -7.26 17.77 -22.45
N GLU A 261 -8.44 17.73 -23.09
CA GLU A 261 -9.71 18.15 -22.49
C GLU A 261 -9.96 17.51 -21.11
N LYS A 262 -9.61 16.23 -20.98
CA LYS A 262 -9.74 15.52 -19.71
C LYS A 262 -8.78 16.04 -18.63
N ALA A 263 -7.52 16.28 -18.98
CA ALA A 263 -6.55 16.82 -18.04
C ALA A 263 -6.93 18.23 -17.59
N GLU A 264 -7.36 19.07 -18.52
CA GLU A 264 -7.80 20.45 -18.24
C GLU A 264 -9.06 20.47 -17.35
N LYS A 265 -10.01 19.54 -17.58
CA LYS A 265 -11.19 19.40 -16.74
C LYS A 265 -10.81 19.03 -15.30
N VAL A 266 -9.94 18.03 -15.11
CA VAL A 266 -9.49 17.62 -13.78
C VAL A 266 -8.77 18.77 -13.05
N PHE A 267 -7.93 19.54 -13.74
CA PHE A 267 -7.32 20.73 -13.15
C PHE A 267 -8.34 21.78 -12.73
N ALA A 268 -9.33 22.07 -13.59
CA ALA A 268 -10.34 23.08 -13.32
C ALA A 268 -11.24 22.68 -12.13
N ASP A 269 -11.71 21.43 -12.11
CA ASP A 269 -12.60 20.90 -11.08
C ASP A 269 -11.90 20.79 -9.71
N ASN A 270 -10.55 20.67 -9.69
CA ASN A 270 -9.75 20.48 -8.47
C ASN A 270 -8.72 21.60 -8.24
N ALA A 271 -8.92 22.79 -8.83
CA ALA A 271 -7.96 23.89 -8.77
C ALA A 271 -7.63 24.33 -7.33
N GLU A 272 -8.63 24.38 -6.45
CA GLU A 272 -8.47 24.74 -5.04
C GLU A 272 -7.58 23.72 -4.29
N THR A 273 -7.85 22.44 -4.45
CA THR A 273 -7.04 21.36 -3.85
C THR A 273 -5.58 21.41 -4.33
N VAL A 274 -5.38 21.62 -5.66
CA VAL A 274 -4.03 21.74 -6.20
C VAL A 274 -3.33 22.98 -5.65
N ALA A 275 -4.04 24.10 -5.51
CA ALA A 275 -3.49 25.35 -4.97
C ALA A 275 -3.04 25.18 -3.51
N ASP A 276 -3.88 24.61 -2.67
CA ASP A 276 -3.62 24.42 -1.25
C ASP A 276 -2.40 23.50 -1.02
N GLU A 277 -2.38 22.36 -1.71
CA GLU A 277 -1.32 21.35 -1.58
C GLU A 277 0.02 21.75 -2.21
N THR A 278 0.02 22.77 -3.06
CA THR A 278 1.24 23.22 -3.73
C THR A 278 1.65 24.65 -3.35
N LEU A 279 0.96 25.30 -2.42
CA LEU A 279 1.13 26.70 -2.04
C LEU A 279 0.96 27.65 -3.23
N ALA A 280 0.12 27.30 -4.21
CA ALA A 280 -0.18 28.15 -5.33
C ALA A 280 -1.21 29.21 -4.94
N LEU A 281 -1.00 30.45 -5.39
CA LEU A 281 -1.95 31.55 -5.25
C LEU A 281 -3.03 31.49 -6.34
N GLU A 282 -2.69 30.88 -7.46
CA GLU A 282 -3.60 30.69 -8.58
C GLU A 282 -3.23 29.44 -9.38
N VAL A 283 -4.26 28.77 -9.90
CA VAL A 283 -4.14 27.61 -10.81
C VAL A 283 -5.06 27.90 -12.00
N THR A 284 -4.48 28.22 -13.16
CA THR A 284 -5.22 28.77 -14.30
C THR A 284 -4.92 28.04 -15.60
N LYS A 285 -5.96 27.81 -16.41
CA LYS A 285 -5.79 27.39 -17.80
C LYS A 285 -5.28 28.55 -18.63
N ALA A 286 -3.99 28.52 -18.97
CA ALA A 286 -3.32 29.51 -19.78
C ALA A 286 -2.05 28.91 -20.39
N ALA A 287 -1.45 29.60 -21.37
CA ALA A 287 -0.14 29.22 -21.89
C ALA A 287 0.86 29.06 -20.75
N PRO A 288 1.54 27.89 -20.63
CA PRO A 288 2.45 27.60 -19.52
C PRO A 288 3.56 28.63 -19.39
N ALA A 289 3.74 29.17 -18.17
CA ALA A 289 4.68 30.25 -17.87
C ALA A 289 5.68 29.85 -16.78
N GLY A 290 6.82 30.53 -16.72
CA GLY A 290 7.89 30.25 -15.77
C GLY A 290 8.65 28.96 -16.09
N TYR A 291 8.92 28.13 -15.09
CA TYR A 291 9.51 26.81 -15.29
C TYR A 291 8.44 25.88 -15.87
N THR A 292 8.62 25.45 -17.10
CA THR A 292 7.60 24.71 -17.88
C THR A 292 8.07 23.30 -18.19
N LYS A 293 7.16 22.33 -18.07
CA LYS A 293 7.45 20.94 -18.37
C LYS A 293 6.23 20.19 -18.91
N GLU A 294 6.46 19.33 -19.89
CA GLU A 294 5.46 18.42 -20.42
C GLU A 294 5.41 17.14 -19.60
N TRP A 295 4.20 16.66 -19.32
CA TRP A 295 3.95 15.46 -18.57
C TRP A 295 2.92 14.56 -19.27
N LYS A 296 3.02 13.28 -19.01
CA LYS A 296 1.96 12.31 -19.31
C LYS A 296 1.43 11.77 -17.99
N ILE A 297 0.25 12.20 -17.59
CA ILE A 297 -0.39 11.84 -16.32
C ILE A 297 -1.59 10.96 -16.61
N ASN A 298 -1.57 9.72 -16.12
CA ASN A 298 -2.63 8.73 -16.35
C ASN A 298 -3.03 8.56 -17.84
N GLY A 299 -2.05 8.68 -18.74
CA GLY A 299 -2.28 8.56 -20.16
C GLY A 299 -2.54 9.89 -20.88
N GLU A 300 -2.91 10.95 -20.16
CA GLU A 300 -3.23 12.29 -20.68
C GLU A 300 -1.97 13.16 -20.78
N ALA A 301 -1.84 13.87 -21.89
CA ALA A 301 -0.76 14.83 -22.08
C ALA A 301 -1.16 16.17 -21.44
N VAL A 302 -0.24 16.78 -20.71
CA VAL A 302 -0.41 18.12 -20.11
C VAL A 302 0.93 18.81 -19.99
N THR A 303 0.96 20.10 -20.33
CA THR A 303 2.08 20.99 -20.09
C THR A 303 1.75 21.88 -18.89
N ILE A 304 2.63 21.89 -17.91
CA ILE A 304 2.46 22.66 -16.68
C ILE A 304 3.57 23.69 -16.63
N GLY A 305 3.25 24.92 -16.22
CA GLY A 305 4.18 25.98 -15.89
C GLY A 305 4.06 26.36 -14.42
N VAL A 306 5.19 26.57 -13.74
CA VAL A 306 5.24 27.06 -12.35
C VAL A 306 6.10 28.32 -12.29
N GLU A 307 5.58 29.37 -11.68
CA GLU A 307 6.26 30.67 -11.56
C GLU A 307 6.21 31.11 -10.09
N LYS A 308 7.33 31.57 -9.55
CA LYS A 308 7.40 32.13 -8.19
C LYS A 308 6.67 33.47 -8.13
N ARG A 309 5.88 33.68 -7.06
CA ARG A 309 5.12 34.90 -6.79
C ARG A 309 5.60 35.60 -5.51
#